data_c023b4a7c9b9ebb7607d122135a653e6
#
_entry.id   c023b4a7c9b9ebb7607d122135a653e6
#
_cell.length_a   1.000
_cell.length_b   1.000
_cell.length_c   1.000
_cell.angle_alpha   90.00
_cell.angle_beta   90.00
_cell.angle_gamma   90.00
#
_symmetry.space_group_name_H-M   'P 1'
#
loop_
_entity.id
_entity.type
_entity.pdbx_description
1 polymer ?
#
loop_
_entity_poly.entity_id
_entity_poly.type
_entity_poly.pdbx_seq_one_letter_code
_entity_poly.pdbx_strand_id
1 'polypeptide(L)'
;MQSTTRVLVIMRHAKAEPSAPSDHERVLTDRGTADADEAGAWLGAAGATPGRALVSDAARARGTWAALAGGAGWDVEAEYDASLYAAGPDTALDLLRETDEAVGTLVVVGHNPTMAYVAQMLDDGDGDAAAVAAMSEGFPTSAVAVFAVEGPWADLEMGGARLTAFHVGHG
;
A
#
# COMPACT_ATOMS: atom_id res chain seq x y z
N MET A 1 24.36 -7.69 17.33
CA MET A 1 23.53 -7.95 16.14
C MET A 1 22.43 -6.91 16.06
N GLN A 2 22.35 -6.20 14.97
CA GLN A 2 21.33 -5.17 14.79
C GLN A 2 20.09 -5.81 14.16
N SER A 3 18.93 -5.57 14.77
CA SER A 3 17.68 -5.91 14.12
C SER A 3 17.41 -4.88 13.03
N THR A 4 17.01 -5.35 11.85
CA THR A 4 16.65 -4.48 10.74
C THR A 4 15.15 -4.27 10.76
N THR A 5 14.73 -3.02 10.96
CA THR A 5 13.32 -2.65 10.84
C THR A 5 13.01 -2.46 9.36
N ARG A 6 12.02 -3.18 8.88
CA ARG A 6 11.50 -3.05 7.51
C ARG A 6 10.28 -2.13 7.51
N VAL A 7 9.99 -1.55 6.36
CA VAL A 7 8.83 -0.68 6.19
C VAL A 7 7.87 -1.31 5.18
N LEU A 8 6.61 -1.39 5.57
CA LEU A 8 5.53 -1.86 4.71
C LEU A 8 4.55 -0.72 4.49
N VAL A 9 4.30 -0.39 3.23
CA VAL A 9 3.30 0.61 2.84
C VAL A 9 2.14 -0.12 2.18
N ILE A 10 0.95 -0.01 2.75
CA ILE A 10 -0.27 -0.60 2.20
C ILE A 10 -1.16 0.53 1.72
N MET A 11 -1.51 0.52 0.44
CA MET A 11 -2.32 1.55 -0.19
C MET A 11 -3.51 0.96 -0.93
N ARG A 12 -4.69 1.54 -0.69
CA ARG A 12 -5.85 1.32 -1.55
C ARG A 12 -5.71 2.21 -2.79
N HIS A 13 -6.02 1.67 -3.98
CA HIS A 13 -5.99 2.46 -5.21
C HIS A 13 -6.79 3.77 -5.07
N ALA A 14 -6.43 4.75 -5.87
CA ALA A 14 -7.09 6.06 -5.90
C ALA A 14 -8.46 5.99 -6.59
N LYS A 15 -9.18 7.11 -6.56
CA LYS A 15 -10.54 7.20 -7.12
C LYS A 15 -10.55 6.86 -8.60
N ALA A 16 -11.41 5.91 -8.97
CA ALA A 16 -11.53 5.40 -10.33
C ALA A 16 -12.89 5.77 -10.94
N GLU A 17 -12.94 5.77 -12.28
CA GLU A 17 -14.18 5.92 -13.02
C GLU A 17 -15.16 4.81 -12.62
N PRO A 18 -16.48 5.11 -12.56
CA PRO A 18 -17.45 4.13 -12.09
C PRO A 18 -17.71 3.00 -13.09
N SER A 19 -17.34 3.18 -14.38
CA SER A 19 -17.61 2.21 -15.42
C SER A 19 -16.48 2.16 -16.47
N ALA A 20 -16.42 1.03 -17.13
CA ALA A 20 -15.56 0.73 -18.28
C ALA A 20 -16.13 -0.53 -18.95
N PRO A 21 -15.60 -1.00 -20.08
CA PRO A 21 -16.04 -2.27 -20.66
C PRO A 21 -15.96 -3.45 -19.68
N SER A 22 -14.98 -3.43 -18.77
CA SER A 22 -14.89 -4.38 -17.66
C SER A 22 -14.43 -3.65 -16.39
N ASP A 23 -14.64 -4.25 -15.21
CA ASP A 23 -14.15 -3.70 -13.95
C ASP A 23 -12.62 -3.52 -13.97
N HIS A 24 -11.91 -4.48 -14.52
CA HIS A 24 -10.45 -4.47 -14.61
C HIS A 24 -9.93 -3.27 -15.42
N GLU A 25 -10.68 -2.79 -16.40
CA GLU A 25 -10.30 -1.70 -17.30
C GLU A 25 -10.66 -0.30 -16.75
N ARG A 26 -11.34 -0.20 -15.62
CA ARG A 26 -11.68 1.09 -15.02
C ARG A 26 -10.41 1.86 -14.67
N VAL A 27 -10.25 3.07 -15.22
CA VAL A 27 -9.09 3.93 -15.00
C VAL A 27 -9.34 4.93 -13.87
N LEU A 28 -8.29 5.59 -13.39
CA LEU A 28 -8.44 6.67 -12.42
C LEU A 28 -9.19 7.86 -13.02
N THR A 29 -9.91 8.56 -12.15
CA THR A 29 -10.38 9.91 -12.47
C THR A 29 -9.21 10.89 -12.37
N ASP A 30 -9.37 12.12 -12.87
CA ASP A 30 -8.37 13.18 -12.68
C ASP A 30 -8.13 13.45 -11.19
N ARG A 31 -9.20 13.43 -10.39
CA ARG A 31 -9.10 13.56 -8.93
C ARG A 31 -8.26 12.43 -8.33
N GLY A 32 -8.50 11.19 -8.76
CA GLY A 32 -7.74 10.04 -8.28
C GLY A 32 -6.26 10.15 -8.60
N THR A 33 -5.93 10.59 -9.80
CA THR A 33 -4.53 10.81 -10.20
C THR A 33 -3.87 11.87 -9.31
N ALA A 34 -4.55 12.99 -9.06
CA ALA A 34 -4.05 14.05 -8.19
C ALA A 34 -3.88 13.59 -6.73
N ASP A 35 -4.84 12.81 -6.23
CA ASP A 35 -4.77 12.25 -4.87
C ASP A 35 -3.57 11.29 -4.71
N ALA A 36 -3.33 10.43 -5.69
CA ALA A 36 -2.20 9.50 -5.67
C ALA A 36 -0.86 10.23 -5.79
N ASP A 37 -0.78 11.26 -6.61
CA ASP A 37 0.41 12.10 -6.74
C ASP A 37 0.75 12.77 -5.40
N GLU A 38 -0.24 13.34 -4.72
CA GLU A 38 -0.07 13.94 -3.39
C GLU A 38 0.40 12.90 -2.36
N ALA A 39 -0.20 11.71 -2.35
CA ALA A 39 0.22 10.63 -1.47
C ALA A 39 1.69 10.26 -1.72
N GLY A 40 2.11 10.25 -2.98
CA GLY A 40 3.50 10.02 -3.36
C GLY A 40 4.44 11.10 -2.82
N ALA A 41 4.06 12.36 -2.96
CA ALA A 41 4.83 13.47 -2.42
C ALA A 41 4.98 13.35 -0.89
N TRP A 42 3.90 12.94 -0.21
CA TRP A 42 3.92 12.72 1.23
C TRP A 42 4.88 11.59 1.62
N LEU A 43 4.85 10.45 0.92
CA LEU A 43 5.76 9.34 1.18
C LEU A 43 7.21 9.70 0.86
N GLY A 44 7.45 10.40 -0.24
CA GLY A 44 8.79 10.84 -0.63
C GLY A 44 9.39 11.79 0.39
N ALA A 45 8.59 12.74 0.91
CA ALA A 45 9.00 13.67 1.95
C ALA A 45 9.33 12.96 3.27
N ALA A 46 8.67 11.82 3.55
CA ALA A 46 8.96 10.98 4.71
C ALA A 46 10.23 10.12 4.53
N GLY A 47 10.86 10.18 3.37
CA GLY A 47 12.10 9.45 3.08
C GLY A 47 11.90 8.01 2.64
N ALA A 48 10.66 7.60 2.33
CA ALA A 48 10.39 6.25 1.86
C ALA A 48 10.94 6.04 0.44
N THR A 49 11.66 4.95 0.22
CA THR A 49 12.10 4.53 -1.10
C THR A 49 11.95 3.01 -1.20
N PRO A 50 11.00 2.52 -2.02
CA PRO A 50 10.76 1.09 -2.06
C PRO A 50 11.87 0.30 -2.74
N GLY A 51 12.16 -0.86 -2.19
CA GLY A 51 12.98 -1.87 -2.85
C GLY A 51 12.13 -2.83 -3.69
N ARG A 52 10.82 -2.87 -3.41
CA ARG A 52 9.84 -3.65 -4.18
C ARG A 52 8.50 -2.93 -4.18
N ALA A 53 7.83 -2.93 -5.32
CA ALA A 53 6.46 -2.46 -5.43
C ALA A 53 5.59 -3.58 -6.01
N LEU A 54 4.61 -4.03 -5.24
CA LEU A 54 3.65 -5.05 -5.64
C LEU A 54 2.31 -4.39 -5.88
N VAL A 55 1.82 -4.44 -7.11
CA VAL A 55 0.66 -3.66 -7.55
C VAL A 55 -0.33 -4.58 -8.27
N SER A 56 -1.61 -4.48 -7.92
CA SER A 56 -2.65 -5.16 -8.69
C SER A 56 -2.55 -4.78 -10.19
N ASP A 57 -2.82 -5.71 -11.07
CA ASP A 57 -2.74 -5.47 -12.51
C ASP A 57 -3.95 -4.70 -13.07
N ALA A 58 -4.98 -4.40 -12.26
CA ALA A 58 -6.11 -3.59 -12.69
C ALA A 58 -5.67 -2.18 -13.10
N ALA A 59 -6.32 -1.61 -14.10
CA ALA A 59 -5.97 -0.29 -14.63
C ALA A 59 -5.90 0.79 -13.54
N ARG A 60 -6.85 0.80 -12.60
CA ARG A 60 -6.86 1.78 -11.50
C ARG A 60 -5.70 1.64 -10.52
N ALA A 61 -5.21 0.42 -10.31
CA ALA A 61 -4.04 0.19 -9.47
C ALA A 61 -2.75 0.59 -10.19
N ARG A 62 -2.64 0.27 -11.48
CA ARG A 62 -1.50 0.71 -12.32
C ARG A 62 -1.40 2.22 -12.38
N GLY A 63 -2.53 2.91 -12.57
CA GLY A 63 -2.60 4.37 -12.59
C GLY A 63 -2.22 4.97 -11.25
N THR A 64 -2.68 4.35 -10.15
CA THR A 64 -2.30 4.76 -8.80
C THR A 64 -0.80 4.68 -8.59
N TRP A 65 -0.18 3.56 -8.96
CA TRP A 65 1.26 3.41 -8.84
C TRP A 65 2.03 4.46 -9.65
N ALA A 66 1.63 4.68 -10.91
CA ALA A 66 2.30 5.66 -11.77
C ALA A 66 2.28 7.06 -11.15
N ALA A 67 1.13 7.50 -10.64
CA ALA A 67 1.00 8.82 -10.00
C ALA A 67 1.74 8.86 -8.66
N LEU A 68 1.65 7.82 -7.87
CA LEU A 68 2.34 7.69 -6.59
C LEU A 68 3.86 7.79 -6.77
N ALA A 69 4.41 6.98 -7.65
CA ALA A 69 5.84 6.95 -7.93
C ALA A 69 6.33 8.28 -8.50
N GLY A 70 5.53 8.89 -9.38
CA GLY A 70 5.83 10.22 -9.93
C GLY A 70 5.89 11.29 -8.85
N GLY A 71 4.90 11.33 -7.96
CA GLY A 71 4.86 12.28 -6.85
C GLY A 71 6.00 12.10 -5.85
N ALA A 72 6.38 10.86 -5.61
CA ALA A 72 7.47 10.53 -4.68
C ALA A 72 8.86 10.70 -5.28
N GLY A 73 8.97 10.75 -6.60
CA GLY A 73 10.25 10.77 -7.29
C GLY A 73 10.94 9.40 -7.29
N TRP A 74 10.17 8.32 -7.23
CA TRP A 74 10.72 6.96 -7.24
C TRP A 74 10.96 6.47 -8.67
N ASP A 75 12.09 5.79 -8.87
CA ASP A 75 12.48 5.16 -10.14
C ASP A 75 12.52 3.64 -9.96
N VAL A 76 11.41 3.09 -9.47
CA VAL A 76 11.25 1.66 -9.18
C VAL A 76 10.18 1.11 -10.10
N GLU A 77 10.45 -0.03 -10.74
CA GLU A 77 9.45 -0.72 -11.55
C GLU A 77 8.54 -1.56 -10.65
N ALA A 78 7.24 -1.45 -10.87
CA ALA A 78 6.26 -2.25 -10.16
C ALA A 78 6.16 -3.66 -10.75
N GLU A 79 5.88 -4.63 -9.87
CA GLU A 79 5.43 -5.95 -10.27
C GLU A 79 3.90 -5.92 -10.29
N TYR A 80 3.31 -6.06 -11.46
CA TYR A 80 1.86 -6.10 -11.62
C TYR A 80 1.39 -7.55 -11.50
N ASP A 81 0.51 -7.80 -10.54
CA ASP A 81 0.12 -9.15 -10.16
C ASP A 81 -1.40 -9.34 -10.25
N ALA A 82 -1.83 -10.24 -11.13
CA ALA A 82 -3.25 -10.58 -11.29
C ALA A 82 -3.82 -11.25 -10.04
N SER A 83 -2.99 -11.97 -9.29
CA SER A 83 -3.41 -12.59 -8.03
C SER A 83 -3.82 -11.54 -7.01
N LEU A 84 -3.15 -10.40 -6.98
CA LEU A 84 -3.49 -9.32 -6.06
C LEU A 84 -4.81 -8.64 -6.42
N TYR A 85 -5.19 -8.61 -7.70
CA TYR A 85 -6.48 -8.09 -8.13
C TYR A 85 -7.65 -8.88 -7.53
N ALA A 86 -7.53 -10.20 -7.51
CA ALA A 86 -8.58 -11.09 -7.03
C ALA A 86 -8.35 -11.57 -5.58
N ALA A 87 -7.29 -11.11 -4.91
CA ALA A 87 -6.87 -11.66 -3.62
C ALA A 87 -7.85 -11.35 -2.50
N GLY A 88 -8.09 -12.35 -1.65
CA GLY A 88 -8.56 -12.12 -0.29
C GLY A 88 -7.37 -11.82 0.63
N PRO A 89 -7.64 -11.53 1.93
CA PRO A 89 -6.56 -11.14 2.86
C PRO A 89 -5.46 -12.18 3.01
N ASP A 90 -5.79 -13.46 3.06
CA ASP A 90 -4.81 -14.53 3.23
C ASP A 90 -3.87 -14.62 2.03
N THR A 91 -4.42 -14.57 0.83
CA THR A 91 -3.61 -14.59 -0.41
C THR A 91 -2.72 -13.35 -0.49
N ALA A 92 -3.25 -12.18 -0.17
CA ALA A 92 -2.47 -10.95 -0.15
C ALA A 92 -1.31 -11.05 0.84
N LEU A 93 -1.57 -11.55 2.05
CA LEU A 93 -0.52 -11.72 3.07
C LEU A 93 0.56 -12.70 2.60
N ASP A 94 0.19 -13.79 1.95
CA ASP A 94 1.15 -14.74 1.39
C ASP A 94 2.05 -14.08 0.33
N LEU A 95 1.48 -13.21 -0.52
CA LEU A 95 2.27 -12.47 -1.50
C LEU A 95 3.29 -11.55 -0.84
N LEU A 96 2.92 -10.89 0.27
CA LEU A 96 3.85 -10.05 1.02
C LEU A 96 5.00 -10.86 1.62
N ARG A 97 4.70 -12.05 2.12
CA ARG A 97 5.68 -12.96 2.72
C ARG A 97 6.72 -13.48 1.73
N GLU A 98 6.42 -13.46 0.44
CA GLU A 98 7.35 -13.89 -0.62
C GLU A 98 8.41 -12.84 -0.94
N THR A 99 8.35 -11.67 -0.30
CA THR A 99 9.31 -10.59 -0.53
C THR A 99 10.71 -11.01 -0.09
N ASP A 100 11.70 -10.73 -0.96
CA ASP A 100 13.10 -10.99 -0.68
C ASP A 100 13.55 -10.26 0.59
N GLU A 101 14.34 -10.93 1.42
CA GLU A 101 14.82 -10.38 2.69
C GLU A 101 15.72 -9.15 2.51
N ALA A 102 16.31 -8.96 1.35
CA ALA A 102 17.09 -7.77 1.04
C ALA A 102 16.24 -6.51 0.87
N VAL A 103 14.93 -6.66 0.67
CA VAL A 103 14.01 -5.52 0.52
C VAL A 103 13.74 -4.89 1.87
N GLY A 104 14.12 -3.64 2.04
CA GLY A 104 13.89 -2.88 3.28
C GLY A 104 12.52 -2.20 3.32
N THR A 105 12.01 -1.78 2.17
CA THR A 105 10.69 -1.12 2.04
C THR A 105 9.90 -1.77 0.93
N LEU A 106 8.70 -2.23 1.26
CA LEU A 106 7.74 -2.83 0.35
C LEU A 106 6.52 -1.92 0.23
N VAL A 107 6.15 -1.57 -0.99
CA VAL A 107 4.89 -0.84 -1.26
C VAL A 107 3.92 -1.78 -1.96
N VAL A 108 2.68 -1.81 -1.47
CA VAL A 108 1.61 -2.64 -2.03
C VAL A 108 0.44 -1.75 -2.37
N VAL A 109 -0.06 -1.85 -3.60
CA VAL A 109 -1.25 -1.12 -4.06
C VAL A 109 -2.30 -2.14 -4.48
N GLY A 110 -3.45 -2.08 -3.84
CA GLY A 110 -4.52 -3.03 -4.10
C GLY A 110 -5.91 -2.47 -3.85
N HIS A 111 -6.82 -3.36 -3.53
CA HIS A 111 -8.26 -3.09 -3.48
C HIS A 111 -8.85 -3.36 -2.10
N ASN A 112 -9.95 -2.70 -1.78
CA ASN A 112 -10.76 -3.05 -0.62
C ASN A 112 -11.79 -4.13 -1.00
N PRO A 113 -12.19 -4.96 -0.06
CA PRO A 113 -11.85 -4.87 1.38
C PRO A 113 -10.47 -5.42 1.76
N THR A 114 -9.75 -6.03 0.84
CA THR A 114 -8.51 -6.75 1.14
C THR A 114 -7.44 -5.87 1.79
N MET A 115 -7.17 -4.68 1.23
CA MET A 115 -6.13 -3.80 1.79
C MET A 115 -6.49 -3.34 3.20
N ALA A 116 -7.74 -2.97 3.44
CA ALA A 116 -8.21 -2.59 4.77
C ALA A 116 -8.05 -3.74 5.77
N TYR A 117 -8.44 -4.96 5.40
CA TYR A 117 -8.32 -6.12 6.28
C TYR A 117 -6.87 -6.48 6.59
N VAL A 118 -6.00 -6.47 5.59
CA VAL A 118 -4.58 -6.76 5.79
C VAL A 118 -3.96 -5.73 6.73
N ALA A 119 -4.24 -4.45 6.52
CA ALA A 119 -3.74 -3.39 7.40
C ALA A 119 -4.21 -3.59 8.86
N GLN A 120 -5.50 -3.88 9.05
CA GLN A 120 -6.06 -4.12 10.38
C GLN A 120 -5.51 -5.39 11.02
N MET A 121 -5.35 -6.46 10.26
CA MET A 121 -4.79 -7.72 10.75
C MET A 121 -3.36 -7.58 11.23
N LEU A 122 -2.55 -6.79 10.55
CA LEU A 122 -1.14 -6.62 10.86
C LEU A 122 -0.89 -5.70 12.05
N ASP A 123 -1.80 -4.77 12.31
CA ASP A 123 -1.67 -3.78 13.38
C ASP A 123 -1.50 -4.47 14.74
N ASP A 124 -0.39 -4.18 15.43
CA ASP A 124 -0.08 -4.75 16.75
C ASP A 124 -0.79 -4.01 17.90
N GLY A 125 -1.49 -2.91 17.62
CA GLY A 125 -2.18 -2.10 18.62
C GLY A 125 -1.30 -1.11 19.36
N ASP A 126 0.01 -1.14 19.17
CA ASP A 126 0.98 -0.29 19.87
C ASP A 126 1.54 0.82 18.96
N GLY A 127 0.87 1.08 17.85
CA GLY A 127 1.30 2.08 16.89
C GLY A 127 1.05 3.52 17.32
N ASP A 128 1.31 4.44 16.40
CA ASP A 128 1.03 5.86 16.60
C ASP A 128 -0.47 6.07 16.86
N ALA A 129 -0.82 6.70 17.97
CA ALA A 129 -2.21 6.83 18.39
C ALA A 129 -3.08 7.57 17.38
N ALA A 130 -2.55 8.64 16.76
CA ALA A 130 -3.28 9.40 15.73
C ALA A 130 -3.50 8.56 14.46
N ALA A 131 -2.49 7.79 14.05
CA ALA A 131 -2.58 6.92 12.89
C ALA A 131 -3.60 5.80 13.12
N VAL A 132 -3.55 5.14 14.28
CA VAL A 132 -4.51 4.09 14.64
C VAL A 132 -5.94 4.63 14.65
N ALA A 133 -6.16 5.79 15.25
CA ALA A 133 -7.47 6.42 15.27
C ALA A 133 -7.98 6.74 13.86
N ALA A 134 -7.12 7.31 13.02
CA ALA A 134 -7.48 7.66 11.64
C ALA A 134 -7.83 6.41 10.81
N MET A 135 -7.03 5.35 10.91
CA MET A 135 -7.29 4.10 10.20
C MET A 135 -8.58 3.44 10.67
N SER A 136 -8.92 3.57 11.96
CA SER A 136 -10.16 3.00 12.50
C SER A 136 -11.43 3.66 11.94
N GLU A 137 -11.33 4.88 11.43
CA GLU A 137 -12.44 5.59 10.80
C GLU A 137 -12.74 5.11 9.38
N GLY A 138 -11.82 4.40 8.76
CA GLY A 138 -11.99 3.83 7.43
C GLY A 138 -10.71 3.80 6.61
N PHE A 139 -10.81 3.12 5.46
CA PHE A 139 -9.69 2.97 4.52
C PHE A 139 -10.19 3.39 3.13
N PRO A 140 -10.37 4.68 2.89
CA PRO A 140 -10.93 5.17 1.61
C PRO A 140 -9.94 5.02 0.46
N THR A 141 -10.40 5.32 -0.76
CA THR A 141 -9.48 5.40 -1.91
C THR A 141 -8.34 6.37 -1.58
N SER A 142 -7.14 6.07 -2.05
CA SER A 142 -5.90 6.79 -1.75
C SER A 142 -5.45 6.73 -0.28
N ALA A 143 -6.05 5.87 0.54
CA ALA A 143 -5.57 5.64 1.91
C ALA A 143 -4.24 4.91 1.87
N VAL A 144 -3.32 5.36 2.70
CA VAL A 144 -1.97 4.83 2.84
C VAL A 144 -1.69 4.53 4.31
N ALA A 145 -1.37 3.29 4.62
CA ALA A 145 -0.94 2.87 5.95
C ALA A 145 0.54 2.50 5.90
N VAL A 146 1.34 3.05 6.80
CA VAL A 146 2.78 2.79 6.89
C VAL A 146 3.06 2.03 8.17
N PHE A 147 3.71 0.87 8.03
CA PHE A 147 4.03 -0.02 9.14
C PHE A 147 5.54 -0.20 9.28
N ALA A 148 5.99 -0.30 10.53
CA ALA A 148 7.31 -0.83 10.86
C ALA A 148 7.16 -2.33 11.10
N VAL A 149 8.00 -3.11 10.44
CA VAL A 149 7.99 -4.58 10.54
C VAL A 149 9.35 -5.04 11.10
N GLU A 150 9.31 -5.69 12.24
CA GLU A 150 10.48 -6.32 12.81
C GLU A 150 10.59 -7.76 12.29
N GLY A 151 11.78 -8.18 11.94
CA GLY A 151 12.01 -9.53 11.45
C GLY A 151 11.75 -9.73 9.96
N PRO A 152 11.88 -10.99 9.49
CA PRO A 152 11.78 -11.32 8.07
C PRO A 152 10.38 -11.15 7.51
N TRP A 153 10.28 -10.82 6.20
CA TRP A 153 8.99 -10.79 5.50
C TRP A 153 8.25 -12.13 5.59
N ALA A 154 9.00 -13.24 5.53
CA ALA A 154 8.39 -14.58 5.59
C ALA A 154 7.66 -14.86 6.91
N ASP A 155 8.00 -14.16 7.98
CA ASP A 155 7.41 -14.33 9.31
C ASP A 155 6.29 -13.34 9.59
N LEU A 156 5.91 -12.53 8.62
CA LEU A 156 4.84 -11.54 8.80
C LEU A 156 3.53 -12.24 9.17
N GLU A 157 2.90 -11.80 10.26
CA GLU A 157 1.72 -12.44 10.83
C GLU A 157 0.74 -11.43 11.42
N MET A 158 -0.41 -11.89 11.85
CA MET A 158 -1.40 -11.08 12.55
C MET A 158 -0.77 -10.42 13.77
N GLY A 159 -0.98 -9.11 13.92
CA GLY A 159 -0.41 -8.33 15.00
C GLY A 159 1.11 -8.17 14.91
N GLY A 160 1.70 -8.45 13.75
CA GLY A 160 3.15 -8.47 13.55
C GLY A 160 3.75 -7.17 13.06
N ALA A 161 2.97 -6.09 12.93
CA ALA A 161 3.47 -4.83 12.41
C ALA A 161 2.95 -3.65 13.24
N ARG A 162 3.77 -2.61 13.35
CA ARG A 162 3.42 -1.39 14.09
C ARG A 162 3.04 -0.29 13.11
N LEU A 163 1.82 0.23 13.21
CA LEU A 163 1.36 1.35 12.39
C LEU A 163 2.06 2.63 12.82
N THR A 164 2.88 3.21 11.95
CA THR A 164 3.65 4.42 12.23
C THR A 164 3.01 5.67 11.66
N ALA A 165 2.27 5.56 10.57
CA ALA A 165 1.59 6.68 9.93
C ALA A 165 0.39 6.20 9.12
N PHE A 166 -0.60 7.08 8.97
CA PHE A 166 -1.76 6.86 8.11
C PHE A 166 -2.09 8.18 7.42
N HIS A 167 -2.29 8.12 6.10
CA HIS A 167 -2.55 9.31 5.29
C HIS A 167 -3.57 8.98 4.23
N VAL A 168 -4.44 9.93 3.91
CA VAL A 168 -5.34 9.81 2.77
C VAL A 168 -4.93 10.85 1.74
N GLY A 169 -4.55 10.39 0.55
CA GLY A 169 -4.12 11.27 -0.53
C GLY A 169 -5.23 12.26 -0.90
N HIS A 170 -4.84 13.52 -1.09
CA HIS A 170 -5.73 14.58 -1.53
C HIS A 170 -4.94 15.59 -2.35
N GLY A 171 -5.24 15.68 -3.62
CA GLY A 171 -4.58 16.59 -4.54
C GLY A 171 -5.39 17.85 -4.80
#